data_513df89c57848193bd5618f7b5376d40
#
_entry.id   513df89c57848193bd5618f7b5376d40
#
_cell.length_a   1.000
_cell.length_b   1.000
_cell.length_c   1.000
_cell.angle_alpha   90.00
_cell.angle_beta   90.00
_cell.angle_gamma   90.00
#
_symmetry.space_group_name_H-M   'P 1'
#
loop_
_entity.id
_entity.type
_entity.pdbx_description
1 polymer ?
#
loop_
_entity_poly.entity_id
_entity_poly.type
_entity_poly.pdbx_seq_one_letter_code
_entity_poly.pdbx_strand_id
1 'polypeptide(L)'
;MNKIALISVSDKTNIDLLASKLVENGYTIISTGGTANYLQEKGIKIIPISKFTKFEEILGGRVKTLHPIIHAGILAKSKKDLDKLKNKKYSLIDMVVVNLYPFEKTIAKKTCSFSLAIENIDIGGPTLLRASAKNHQRVTVLSLIHI
;
A
#
# COMPACT_ATOMS: atom_id res chain seq x y z
N MET A 1 18.51 -9.27 -3.39
CA MET A 1 17.09 -9.38 -2.94
C MET A 1 16.26 -8.53 -3.86
N ASN A 2 15.14 -9.05 -4.36
CA ASN A 2 14.22 -8.22 -5.15
C ASN A 2 13.62 -7.16 -4.24
N LYS A 3 13.65 -5.89 -4.68
CA LYS A 3 12.98 -4.78 -3.99
C LYS A 3 11.47 -4.94 -4.06
N ILE A 4 10.75 -4.50 -3.04
CA ILE A 4 9.29 -4.62 -2.98
C ILE A 4 8.67 -3.22 -2.89
N ALA A 5 7.71 -2.95 -3.78
CA ALA A 5 6.86 -1.78 -3.72
C ALA A 5 5.42 -2.19 -3.34
N LEU A 6 4.88 -1.58 -2.29
CA LEU A 6 3.47 -1.69 -1.92
C LEU A 6 2.70 -0.53 -2.54
N ILE A 7 1.75 -0.84 -3.42
CA ILE A 7 0.91 0.13 -4.11
C ILE A 7 -0.55 -0.02 -3.67
N SER A 8 -1.10 1.02 -3.07
CA SER A 8 -2.48 1.07 -2.60
C SER A 8 -3.05 2.48 -2.82
N VAL A 9 -3.75 2.70 -3.92
CA VAL A 9 -4.23 4.02 -4.32
C VAL A 9 -5.74 4.03 -4.57
N SER A 10 -6.38 5.10 -4.15
CA SER A 10 -7.78 5.40 -4.45
C SER A 10 -7.90 5.97 -5.87
N ASP A 11 -7.19 7.05 -6.15
CA ASP A 11 -7.02 7.59 -7.51
C ASP A 11 -5.91 6.82 -8.23
N LYS A 12 -6.24 6.28 -9.40
CA LYS A 12 -5.37 5.40 -10.19
C LYS A 12 -4.70 6.10 -11.39
N THR A 13 -4.83 7.43 -11.46
CA THR A 13 -4.24 8.22 -12.55
C THR A 13 -2.74 7.95 -12.63
N ASN A 14 -2.27 7.52 -13.80
CA ASN A 14 -0.86 7.22 -14.14
C ASN A 14 -0.18 6.16 -13.26
N ILE A 15 -0.92 5.41 -12.43
CA ILE A 15 -0.31 4.40 -11.55
C ILE A 15 0.25 3.21 -12.32
N ASP A 16 -0.33 2.90 -13.47
CA ASP A 16 0.16 1.87 -14.39
C ASP A 16 1.52 2.23 -14.99
N LEU A 17 1.74 3.50 -15.35
CA LEU A 17 3.03 3.97 -15.83
C LEU A 17 4.11 3.83 -14.76
N LEU A 18 3.80 4.26 -13.52
CA LEU A 18 4.73 4.12 -12.39
C LEU A 18 5.01 2.65 -12.09
N ALA A 19 3.96 1.81 -12.04
CA ALA A 19 4.10 0.39 -11.74
C ALA A 19 4.94 -0.34 -12.81
N SER A 20 4.74 -0.03 -14.10
CA SER A 20 5.56 -0.58 -15.19
C SER A 20 7.03 -0.21 -15.01
N LYS A 21 7.33 1.06 -14.72
CA LYS A 21 8.70 1.52 -14.47
C LYS A 21 9.33 0.86 -13.24
N LEU A 22 8.57 0.63 -12.20
CA LEU A 22 9.06 -0.11 -11.02
C LEU A 22 9.41 -1.56 -11.37
N VAL A 23 8.59 -2.25 -12.15
CA VAL A 23 8.87 -3.62 -12.62
C VAL A 23 10.13 -3.65 -13.48
N GLU A 24 10.26 -2.73 -14.44
CA GLU A 24 11.47 -2.58 -15.27
C GLU A 24 12.74 -2.37 -14.43
N ASN A 25 12.61 -1.71 -13.27
CA ASN A 25 13.70 -1.47 -12.33
C ASN A 25 13.84 -2.57 -11.24
N GLY A 26 13.26 -3.74 -11.47
CA GLY A 26 13.44 -4.93 -10.62
C GLY A 26 12.62 -4.95 -9.34
N TYR A 27 11.58 -4.12 -9.24
CA TYR A 27 10.65 -4.20 -8.13
C TYR A 27 9.60 -5.30 -8.31
N THR A 28 9.33 -6.02 -7.26
CA THR A 28 8.11 -6.83 -7.12
C THR A 28 7.01 -5.95 -6.55
N ILE A 29 5.86 -5.92 -7.19
CA ILE A 29 4.72 -5.11 -6.74
C ILE A 29 3.78 -5.94 -5.89
N ILE A 30 3.44 -5.42 -4.70
CA ILE A 30 2.32 -5.90 -3.87
C ILE A 30 1.21 -4.86 -3.99
N SER A 31 -0.04 -5.29 -4.14
CA SER A 31 -1.14 -4.35 -4.26
C SER A 31 -2.42 -4.84 -3.61
N THR A 32 -3.34 -3.91 -3.35
CA THR A 32 -4.59 -4.14 -2.61
C THR A 32 -5.80 -4.01 -3.52
N GLY A 33 -6.83 -4.83 -3.31
CA GLY A 33 -8.19 -4.67 -3.83
C GLY A 33 -8.28 -4.10 -5.25
N GLY A 34 -8.99 -3.00 -5.41
CA GLY A 34 -9.22 -2.37 -6.71
C GLY A 34 -7.95 -1.84 -7.40
N THR A 35 -6.87 -1.54 -6.66
CA THR A 35 -5.58 -1.19 -7.29
C THR A 35 -4.94 -2.43 -7.91
N ALA A 36 -5.00 -3.57 -7.23
CA ALA A 36 -4.47 -4.83 -7.74
C ALA A 36 -5.18 -5.24 -9.04
N ASN A 37 -6.52 -5.19 -9.05
CA ASN A 37 -7.31 -5.51 -10.24
C ASN A 37 -6.95 -4.60 -11.42
N TYR A 38 -6.90 -3.28 -11.19
CA TYR A 38 -6.54 -2.31 -12.22
C TYR A 38 -5.16 -2.58 -12.83
N LEU A 39 -4.15 -2.83 -12.00
CA LEU A 39 -2.80 -3.12 -12.50
C LEU A 39 -2.73 -4.44 -13.26
N GLN A 40 -3.46 -5.47 -12.83
CA GLN A 40 -3.56 -6.75 -13.54
C GLN A 40 -4.25 -6.60 -14.90
N GLU A 41 -5.33 -5.82 -15.00
CA GLU A 41 -6.01 -5.49 -16.26
C GLU A 41 -5.07 -4.77 -17.25
N LYS A 42 -4.10 -4.00 -16.75
CA LYS A 42 -3.03 -3.38 -17.54
C LYS A 42 -1.87 -4.33 -17.87
N GLY A 43 -1.97 -5.61 -17.54
CA GLY A 43 -0.94 -6.62 -17.81
C GLY A 43 0.27 -6.56 -16.87
N ILE A 44 0.19 -5.78 -15.78
CA ILE A 44 1.30 -5.64 -14.84
C ILE A 44 1.26 -6.78 -13.82
N LYS A 45 2.37 -7.50 -13.70
CA LYS A 45 2.48 -8.59 -12.73
C LYS A 45 2.56 -8.05 -11.31
N ILE A 46 1.59 -8.42 -10.49
CA ILE A 46 1.54 -8.04 -9.08
C ILE A 46 1.27 -9.26 -8.17
N ILE A 47 1.59 -9.11 -6.90
CA ILE A 47 1.20 -10.04 -5.83
C ILE A 47 0.06 -9.39 -5.05
N PRO A 48 -1.14 -9.97 -5.02
CA PRO A 48 -2.22 -9.49 -4.15
C PRO A 48 -1.78 -9.49 -2.69
N ILE A 49 -2.22 -8.47 -1.94
CA ILE A 49 -1.85 -8.31 -0.52
C ILE A 49 -2.20 -9.54 0.31
N SER A 50 -3.33 -10.18 0.03
CA SER A 50 -3.79 -11.40 0.71
C SER A 50 -2.83 -12.57 0.52
N LYS A 51 -2.24 -12.71 -0.67
CA LYS A 51 -1.20 -13.73 -0.92
C LYS A 51 0.11 -13.41 -0.19
N PHE A 52 0.45 -12.13 -0.08
CA PHE A 52 1.66 -11.70 0.62
C PHE A 52 1.55 -11.87 2.13
N THR A 53 0.43 -11.50 2.72
CA THR A 53 0.18 -11.60 4.17
C THR A 53 -0.30 -12.98 4.60
N LYS A 54 -0.80 -13.79 3.66
CA LYS A 54 -1.56 -15.03 3.91
C LYS A 54 -2.82 -14.78 4.77
N PHE A 55 -3.39 -13.61 4.64
CA PHE A 55 -4.58 -13.18 5.35
C PHE A 55 -5.55 -12.56 4.34
N GLU A 56 -6.76 -13.05 4.30
CA GLU A 56 -7.81 -12.54 3.42
C GLU A 56 -8.33 -11.19 3.91
N GLU A 57 -8.79 -10.37 2.99
CA GLU A 57 -9.49 -9.13 3.35
C GLU A 57 -10.80 -9.47 4.06
N ILE A 58 -11.04 -8.83 5.19
CA ILE A 58 -12.27 -9.01 5.97
C ILE A 58 -13.01 -7.69 6.16
N LEU A 59 -14.24 -7.75 6.61
CA LEU A 59 -15.12 -6.60 6.88
C LEU A 59 -15.27 -5.69 5.65
N GLY A 60 -15.49 -6.29 4.46
CA GLY A 60 -15.64 -5.52 3.22
C GLY A 60 -14.39 -4.76 2.79
N GLY A 61 -13.20 -5.24 3.16
CA GLY A 61 -11.92 -4.60 2.83
C GLY A 61 -11.47 -3.52 3.81
N ARG A 62 -12.17 -3.30 4.92
CA ARG A 62 -11.74 -2.37 5.97
C ARG A 62 -10.46 -2.83 6.66
N VAL A 63 -10.21 -4.14 6.69
CA VAL A 63 -8.99 -4.76 7.25
C VAL A 63 -8.26 -5.52 6.16
N LYS A 64 -7.12 -4.96 5.72
CA LYS A 64 -6.26 -5.55 4.68
C LYS A 64 -4.79 -5.17 4.83
N THR A 65 -4.48 -3.89 5.00
CA THR A 65 -3.10 -3.38 5.12
C THR A 65 -2.64 -3.21 6.56
N LEU A 66 -3.56 -3.15 7.52
CA LEU A 66 -3.25 -3.15 8.96
C LEU A 66 -2.84 -4.54 9.42
N HIS A 67 -1.68 -4.99 8.98
CA HIS A 67 -1.19 -6.33 9.24
C HIS A 67 0.26 -6.29 9.74
N PRO A 68 0.64 -7.07 10.77
CA PRO A 68 1.98 -7.07 11.33
C PRO A 68 3.09 -7.32 10.31
N ILE A 69 2.88 -8.19 9.33
CA ILE A 69 3.88 -8.48 8.27
C ILE A 69 4.16 -7.24 7.43
N ILE A 70 3.14 -6.47 7.06
CA ILE A 70 3.27 -5.23 6.28
C ILE A 70 4.08 -4.20 7.08
N HIS A 71 3.65 -3.92 8.31
CA HIS A 71 4.29 -2.91 9.14
C HIS A 71 5.70 -3.33 9.58
N ALA A 72 5.94 -4.61 9.82
CA ALA A 72 7.29 -5.12 10.07
C ALA A 72 8.19 -4.91 8.84
N GLY A 73 7.70 -5.21 7.63
CA GLY A 73 8.43 -4.98 6.37
C GLY A 73 8.79 -3.51 6.15
N ILE A 74 7.91 -2.58 6.55
CA ILE A 74 8.14 -1.14 6.45
C ILE A 74 9.07 -0.64 7.57
N LEU A 75 8.85 -1.04 8.83
CA LEU A 75 9.46 -0.45 10.02
C LEU A 75 10.81 -1.03 10.40
N ALA A 76 11.22 -2.18 9.87
CA ALA A 76 12.53 -2.76 10.12
C ALA A 76 13.65 -1.80 9.67
N LYS A 77 14.57 -1.43 10.57
CA LYS A 77 15.64 -0.44 10.31
C LYS A 77 17.04 -0.93 10.68
N SER A 78 17.17 -1.70 11.75
CA SER A 78 18.46 -2.18 12.26
C SER A 78 18.81 -3.53 11.68
N LYS A 79 20.11 -3.87 11.66
CA LYS A 79 20.56 -5.23 11.27
C LYS A 79 19.82 -6.31 12.06
N LYS A 80 19.62 -6.10 13.36
CA LYS A 80 18.87 -7.00 14.23
C LYS A 80 17.42 -7.19 13.77
N ASP A 81 16.75 -6.12 13.30
CA ASP A 81 15.39 -6.20 12.77
C ASP A 81 15.38 -7.00 11.46
N LEU A 82 16.33 -6.72 10.57
CA LEU A 82 16.45 -7.41 9.28
C LEU A 82 16.67 -8.91 9.48
N ASP A 83 17.55 -9.30 10.40
CA ASP A 83 17.82 -10.70 10.73
C ASP A 83 16.55 -11.38 11.31
N LYS A 84 15.80 -10.68 12.19
CA LYS A 84 14.52 -11.19 12.69
C LYS A 84 13.50 -11.44 11.59
N LEU A 85 13.35 -10.50 10.65
CA LEU A 85 12.42 -10.67 9.53
C LEU A 85 12.86 -11.86 8.64
N LYS A 86 14.15 -11.95 8.35
CA LYS A 86 14.71 -13.06 7.57
C LYS A 86 14.42 -14.42 8.22
N ASN A 87 14.63 -14.53 9.53
CA ASN A 87 14.35 -15.77 10.29
C ASN A 87 12.86 -16.14 10.26
N LYS A 88 11.96 -15.14 10.23
CA LYS A 88 10.51 -15.32 10.08
C LYS A 88 10.07 -15.49 8.62
N LYS A 89 10.98 -15.41 7.65
CA LYS A 89 10.70 -15.40 6.21
C LYS A 89 9.76 -14.25 5.79
N TYR A 90 9.83 -13.12 6.48
CA TYR A 90 9.10 -11.92 6.12
C TYR A 90 9.96 -11.04 5.20
N SER A 91 9.34 -10.48 4.18
CA SER A 91 10.01 -9.62 3.22
C SER A 91 10.04 -8.17 3.69
N LEU A 92 11.08 -7.44 3.27
CA LEU A 92 11.13 -5.99 3.42
C LEU A 92 10.24 -5.32 2.37
N ILE A 93 9.70 -4.16 2.71
CA ILE A 93 9.01 -3.27 1.79
C ILE A 93 9.87 -2.02 1.66
N ASP A 94 10.33 -1.74 0.44
CA ASP A 94 11.32 -0.71 0.15
C ASP A 94 10.66 0.59 -0.34
N MET A 95 9.45 0.47 -0.89
CA MET A 95 8.66 1.60 -1.37
C MET A 95 7.20 1.43 -1.02
N VAL A 96 6.55 2.52 -0.63
CA VAL A 96 5.11 2.60 -0.42
C VAL A 96 4.55 3.70 -1.30
N VAL A 97 3.60 3.34 -2.16
CA VAL A 97 2.86 4.26 -3.02
C VAL A 97 1.40 4.25 -2.57
N VAL A 98 0.95 5.34 -2.00
CA VAL A 98 -0.37 5.42 -1.39
C VAL A 98 -0.96 6.82 -1.53
N ASN A 99 -2.18 6.91 -2.04
CA ASN A 99 -3.00 8.09 -1.86
C ASN A 99 -4.25 7.75 -1.05
N LEU A 100 -4.88 8.75 -0.48
CA LEU A 100 -5.95 8.59 0.49
C LEU A 100 -7.32 8.64 -0.20
N TYR A 101 -8.34 8.15 0.49
CA TYR A 101 -9.71 8.35 0.07
C TYR A 101 -10.03 9.87 0.00
N PRO A 102 -10.79 10.31 -1.01
CA PRO A 102 -11.08 11.72 -1.23
C PRO A 102 -12.18 12.20 -0.27
N PHE A 103 -11.92 12.18 1.05
CA PHE A 103 -12.88 12.51 2.09
C PHE A 103 -13.54 13.88 1.87
N GLU A 104 -12.74 14.93 1.66
CA GLU A 104 -13.24 16.29 1.44
C GLU A 104 -14.15 16.36 0.21
N LYS A 105 -13.77 15.73 -0.91
CA LYS A 105 -14.61 15.67 -2.12
C LYS A 105 -15.91 14.90 -1.87
N THR A 106 -15.87 13.92 -0.98
CA THR A 106 -17.07 13.13 -0.63
C THR A 106 -18.05 13.92 0.19
N ILE A 107 -17.60 14.60 1.26
CA ILE A 107 -18.47 15.37 2.14
C ILE A 107 -18.99 16.67 1.48
N ALA A 108 -18.27 17.19 0.48
CA ALA A 108 -18.72 18.37 -0.29
C ALA A 108 -19.93 18.07 -1.20
N LYS A 109 -20.26 16.81 -1.46
CA LYS A 109 -21.41 16.44 -2.28
C LYS A 109 -22.71 16.64 -1.49
N LYS A 110 -23.68 17.37 -2.06
CA LYS A 110 -25.01 17.59 -1.44
C LYS A 110 -25.76 16.27 -1.13
N THR A 111 -25.42 15.19 -1.84
CA THR A 111 -26.01 13.85 -1.66
C THR A 111 -25.24 12.99 -0.64
N CYS A 112 -24.21 13.53 0.02
CA CYS A 112 -23.43 12.77 0.99
C CYS A 112 -24.25 12.50 2.24
N SER A 113 -24.51 11.23 2.53
CA SER A 113 -25.06 10.82 3.81
C SER A 113 -23.99 10.75 4.89
N PHE A 114 -24.38 10.83 6.15
CA PHE A 114 -23.46 10.65 7.28
C PHE A 114 -22.77 9.29 7.23
N SER A 115 -23.49 8.22 6.90
CA SER A 115 -22.92 6.87 6.75
C SER A 115 -21.87 6.82 5.64
N LEU A 116 -22.10 7.50 4.51
CA LEU A 116 -21.12 7.58 3.42
C LEU A 116 -19.87 8.37 3.84
N ALA A 117 -20.03 9.43 4.60
CA ALA A 117 -18.89 10.19 5.14
C ALA A 117 -18.03 9.31 6.06
N ILE A 118 -18.66 8.59 7.00
CA ILE A 118 -17.95 7.67 7.91
C ILE A 118 -17.22 6.58 7.13
N GLU A 119 -17.84 5.99 6.10
CA GLU A 119 -17.20 4.94 5.28
C GLU A 119 -15.98 5.45 4.49
N ASN A 120 -15.90 6.74 4.22
CA ASN A 120 -14.75 7.35 3.54
C ASN A 120 -13.62 7.81 4.48
N ILE A 121 -13.68 7.50 5.76
CA ILE A 121 -12.56 7.70 6.69
C ILE A 121 -11.50 6.63 6.37
N ASP A 122 -10.37 7.07 5.81
CA ASP A 122 -9.27 6.19 5.47
C ASP A 122 -8.44 5.84 6.71
N ILE A 123 -8.34 4.56 7.03
CA ILE A 123 -7.53 4.06 8.14
C ILE A 123 -6.19 3.53 7.62
N GLY A 124 -6.22 2.73 6.56
CA GLY A 124 -5.05 2.04 6.04
C GLY A 124 -4.02 2.97 5.41
N GLY A 125 -4.46 3.91 4.58
CA GLY A 125 -3.59 4.86 3.89
C GLY A 125 -2.75 5.70 4.86
N PRO A 126 -3.35 6.42 5.82
CA PRO A 126 -2.60 7.19 6.81
C PRO A 126 -1.62 6.35 7.64
N THR A 127 -1.95 5.12 8.00
CA THR A 127 -1.03 4.26 8.75
C THR A 127 0.17 3.83 7.93
N LEU A 128 0.00 3.54 6.65
CA LEU A 128 1.10 3.27 5.72
C LEU A 128 2.02 4.47 5.55
N LEU A 129 1.46 5.67 5.39
CA LEU A 129 2.23 6.92 5.30
C LEU A 129 3.05 7.16 6.56
N ARG A 130 2.44 7.05 7.73
CA ARG A 130 3.12 7.28 9.01
C ARG A 130 4.22 6.26 9.26
N ALA A 131 3.99 4.98 8.95
CA ALA A 131 4.99 3.93 9.09
C ALA A 131 6.19 4.19 8.16
N SER A 132 5.94 4.54 6.90
CA SER A 132 6.98 4.85 5.91
C SER A 132 7.79 6.09 6.30
N ALA A 133 7.12 7.16 6.72
CA ALA A 133 7.77 8.39 7.19
C ALA A 133 8.66 8.13 8.40
N LYS A 134 8.21 7.28 9.34
CA LYS A 134 9.01 6.89 10.52
C LYS A 134 10.30 6.17 10.13
N ASN A 135 10.35 5.52 8.99
CA ASN A 135 11.52 4.79 8.47
C ASN A 135 12.00 5.33 7.11
N HIS A 136 11.91 6.64 6.90
CA HIS A 136 12.24 7.32 5.63
C HIS A 136 13.68 7.09 5.15
N GLN A 137 14.60 6.79 6.04
CA GLN A 137 15.99 6.47 5.69
C GLN A 137 16.11 5.20 4.81
N ARG A 138 15.15 4.28 4.91
CA ARG A 138 15.15 3.03 4.15
C ARG A 138 13.98 2.92 3.18
N VAL A 139 12.83 3.47 3.52
CA VAL A 139 11.60 3.33 2.75
C VAL A 139 11.27 4.59 1.99
N THR A 140 11.19 4.48 0.68
CA THR A 140 10.65 5.57 -0.16
C THR A 140 9.14 5.61 -0.04
N VAL A 141 8.56 6.78 0.19
CA VAL A 141 7.11 6.98 0.19
C VAL A 141 6.69 7.97 -0.88
N LEU A 142 5.73 7.57 -1.70
CA LEU A 142 5.05 8.43 -2.67
C LEU A 142 3.59 8.57 -2.28
N SER A 143 3.08 9.80 -2.25
CA SER A 143 1.72 10.10 -1.88
C SER A 143 1.17 11.27 -2.71
N LEU A 144 0.08 11.89 -2.24
CA LEU A 144 -0.75 12.85 -2.98
C LEU A 144 0.03 13.92 -3.76
N ILE A 145 1.10 14.47 -3.20
CA ILE A 145 1.90 15.51 -3.84
C ILE A 145 2.90 14.98 -4.87
N HIS A 146 3.12 13.67 -4.92
CA HIS A 146 4.11 13.02 -5.80
C HIS A 146 3.47 12.24 -6.95
N ILE A 147 2.16 12.00 -6.87
CA ILE A 147 1.42 11.15 -7.81
C ILE A 147 0.57 12.06 -8.78
#